data_fc5cc14a480e60860c781f100db63efb
#
_entry.id   fc5cc14a480e60860c781f100db63efb
#
_cell.length_a   1.000
_cell.length_b   1.000
_cell.length_c   1.000
_cell.angle_alpha   90.00
_cell.angle_beta   90.00
_cell.angle_gamma   90.00
#
_symmetry.space_group_name_H-M   'P 1'
#
loop_
_entity.id
_entity.type
_entity.pdbx_description
1 polymer ?
#
loop_
_entity_poly.entity_id
_entity_poly.type
_entity_poly.pdbx_seq_one_letter_code
_entity_poly.pdbx_strand_id
1 'polypeptide(L)'
;MPKIVDHDERRAEVLSAARRVIARDGLDAATTRAIAKEAGYSNGVLAHYFTDKDEILLSALRQSHQRIRERLARKVEGVTGLAALRELLLDNLPLDAERTQETRLEVSFWSRSLASERLADVQRSEAAELRAAVRDLLAQAKAAGELSTDQNLDDVTEHLLALVDGLSLHLLLYPDRLRRVDLERILLQHLDNLR
;
A
#
# COMPACT_ATOMS: atom_id res chain seq x y z
N MET A 1 28.96 -17.87 -23.30
CA MET A 1 28.64 -16.44 -23.32
C MET A 1 28.35 -16.04 -21.90
N PRO A 2 28.96 -15.00 -21.32
CA PRO A 2 28.56 -14.50 -20.02
C PRO A 2 27.11 -13.97 -20.16
N LYS A 3 26.21 -14.47 -19.32
CA LYS A 3 24.83 -13.95 -19.21
C LYS A 3 24.95 -12.48 -18.81
N ILE A 4 24.53 -11.56 -19.67
CA ILE A 4 24.40 -10.15 -19.29
C ILE A 4 23.45 -10.19 -18.12
N VAL A 5 23.96 -9.88 -16.95
CA VAL A 5 23.18 -9.84 -15.74
C VAL A 5 22.36 -8.58 -15.80
N ASP A 6 21.05 -8.73 -15.92
CA ASP A 6 20.14 -7.60 -15.88
C ASP A 6 20.19 -7.02 -14.46
N HIS A 7 20.80 -5.85 -14.33
CA HIS A 7 20.94 -5.13 -13.08
C HIS A 7 19.58 -4.81 -12.47
N ASP A 8 18.60 -4.50 -13.29
CA ASP A 8 17.26 -4.14 -12.86
C ASP A 8 16.49 -5.37 -12.36
N GLU A 9 16.68 -6.53 -13.03
CA GLU A 9 16.07 -7.80 -12.58
C GLU A 9 16.57 -8.20 -11.19
N ARG A 10 17.90 -8.16 -10.96
CA ARG A 10 18.46 -8.46 -9.63
C ARG A 10 18.04 -7.46 -8.55
N ARG A 11 17.98 -6.18 -8.90
CA ARG A 11 17.49 -5.16 -7.99
C ARG A 11 16.04 -5.46 -7.59
N ALA A 12 15.18 -5.82 -8.55
CA ALA A 12 13.80 -6.20 -8.30
C ALA A 12 13.65 -7.45 -7.43
N GLU A 13 14.50 -8.46 -7.62
CA GLU A 13 14.54 -9.67 -6.78
C GLU A 13 14.89 -9.36 -5.32
N VAL A 14 15.89 -8.52 -5.08
CA VAL A 14 16.27 -8.07 -3.73
C VAL A 14 15.12 -7.30 -3.07
N LEU A 15 14.45 -6.40 -3.79
CA LEU A 15 13.32 -5.64 -3.27
C LEU A 15 12.12 -6.55 -2.96
N SER A 16 11.88 -7.56 -3.80
CA SER A 16 10.85 -8.58 -3.54
C SER A 16 11.18 -9.39 -2.27
N ALA A 17 12.43 -9.79 -2.09
CA ALA A 17 12.88 -10.46 -0.88
C ALA A 17 12.74 -9.57 0.36
N ALA A 18 13.11 -8.28 0.26
CA ALA A 18 12.95 -7.33 1.35
C ALA A 18 11.48 -7.23 1.81
N ARG A 19 10.53 -7.11 0.87
CA ARG A 19 9.10 -7.09 1.20
C ARG A 19 8.63 -8.35 1.91
N ARG A 20 9.07 -9.54 1.46
CA ARG A 20 8.72 -10.81 2.13
C ARG A 20 9.25 -10.86 3.56
N VAL A 21 10.52 -10.46 3.78
CA VAL A 21 11.12 -10.41 5.12
C VAL A 21 10.36 -9.44 6.02
N ILE A 22 10.08 -8.22 5.53
CA ILE A 22 9.36 -7.21 6.31
C ILE A 22 7.95 -7.68 6.67
N ALA A 23 7.21 -8.24 5.72
CA ALA A 23 5.84 -8.70 5.94
C ALA A 23 5.76 -9.90 6.91
N ARG A 24 6.78 -10.75 6.95
CA ARG A 24 6.85 -11.92 7.83
C ARG A 24 7.41 -11.59 9.20
N ASP A 25 8.53 -10.90 9.25
CA ASP A 25 9.37 -10.76 10.44
C ASP A 25 9.41 -9.32 11.01
N GLY A 26 8.80 -8.37 10.29
CA GLY A 26 8.80 -6.95 10.64
C GLY A 26 10.02 -6.18 10.12
N LEU A 27 9.93 -4.85 10.18
CA LEU A 27 10.93 -3.94 9.60
C LEU A 27 12.30 -4.01 10.33
N ASP A 28 12.29 -4.24 11.64
CA ASP A 28 13.52 -4.31 12.43
C ASP A 28 14.33 -5.57 12.13
N ALA A 29 13.66 -6.68 11.85
CA ALA A 29 14.29 -7.94 11.44
C ALA A 29 14.81 -7.91 9.99
N ALA A 30 14.38 -6.96 9.16
CA ALA A 30 14.81 -6.81 7.76
C ALA A 30 16.24 -6.23 7.68
N THR A 31 17.22 -6.99 8.16
CA THR A 31 18.65 -6.65 8.01
C THR A 31 19.13 -6.96 6.60
N THR A 32 20.21 -6.28 6.14
CA THR A 32 20.84 -6.60 4.84
C THR A 32 21.17 -8.07 4.70
N ARG A 33 21.63 -8.71 5.78
CA ARG A 33 21.92 -10.15 5.82
C ARG A 33 20.69 -11.02 5.65
N ALA A 34 19.59 -10.68 6.32
CA ALA A 34 18.32 -11.41 6.21
C ALA A 34 17.75 -11.28 4.78
N ILE A 35 17.79 -10.06 4.22
CA ILE A 35 17.33 -9.78 2.86
C ILE A 35 18.18 -10.52 1.82
N ALA A 36 19.51 -10.48 1.97
CA ALA A 36 20.45 -11.20 1.08
C ALA A 36 20.16 -12.70 1.08
N LYS A 37 20.01 -13.29 2.28
CA LYS A 37 19.67 -14.72 2.44
C LYS A 37 18.33 -15.06 1.77
N GLU A 38 17.31 -14.24 1.97
CA GLU A 38 15.98 -14.42 1.37
C GLU A 38 16.02 -14.31 -0.16
N ALA A 39 16.89 -13.42 -0.70
CA ALA A 39 17.06 -13.23 -2.14
C ALA A 39 17.98 -14.29 -2.78
N GLY A 40 18.66 -15.12 -1.99
CA GLY A 40 19.65 -16.09 -2.50
C GLY A 40 20.99 -15.47 -2.89
N TYR A 41 21.32 -14.30 -2.32
CA TYR A 41 22.54 -13.54 -2.62
C TYR A 41 23.45 -13.41 -1.39
N SER A 42 24.71 -13.02 -1.63
CA SER A 42 25.62 -12.59 -0.57
C SER A 42 25.41 -11.11 -0.22
N ASN A 43 25.83 -10.71 1.00
CA ASN A 43 25.82 -9.28 1.37
C ASN A 43 26.63 -8.40 0.42
N GLY A 44 27.73 -8.92 -0.13
CA GLY A 44 28.55 -8.20 -1.10
C GLY A 44 27.79 -7.88 -2.39
N VAL A 45 26.88 -8.76 -2.82
CA VAL A 45 26.02 -8.51 -3.97
C VAL A 45 25.05 -7.37 -3.67
N LEU A 46 24.44 -7.34 -2.49
CA LEU A 46 23.52 -6.26 -2.12
C LEU A 46 24.25 -4.91 -2.06
N ALA A 47 25.43 -4.85 -1.49
CA ALA A 47 26.24 -3.63 -1.40
C ALA A 47 26.65 -3.06 -2.79
N HIS A 48 26.58 -3.86 -3.84
CA HIS A 48 26.78 -3.39 -5.20
C HIS A 48 25.56 -2.67 -5.79
N TYR A 49 24.34 -2.99 -5.30
CA TYR A 49 23.08 -2.44 -5.81
C TYR A 49 22.48 -1.37 -4.93
N PHE A 50 22.81 -1.35 -3.64
CA PHE A 50 22.22 -0.45 -2.64
C PHE A 50 23.30 0.09 -1.72
N THR A 51 23.24 1.38 -1.42
CA THR A 51 24.23 2.07 -0.58
C THR A 51 24.08 1.67 0.90
N ASP A 52 22.86 1.45 1.35
CA ASP A 52 22.56 1.12 2.73
C ASP A 52 21.24 0.32 2.86
N LYS A 53 20.94 -0.09 4.10
CA LYS A 53 19.68 -0.77 4.43
C LYS A 53 18.47 0.10 4.13
N ASP A 54 18.54 1.38 4.45
CA ASP A 54 17.39 2.29 4.33
C ASP A 54 17.04 2.51 2.85
N GLU A 55 18.03 2.51 1.95
CA GLU A 55 17.76 2.54 0.51
C GLU A 55 16.99 1.29 0.05
N ILE A 56 17.34 0.09 0.54
CA ILE A 56 16.61 -1.14 0.22
C ILE A 56 15.17 -1.03 0.70
N LEU A 57 14.98 -0.61 1.95
CA LEU A 57 13.65 -0.51 2.57
C LEU A 57 12.76 0.50 1.84
N LEU A 58 13.27 1.71 1.57
CA LEU A 58 12.56 2.75 0.83
C LEU A 58 12.22 2.30 -0.60
N SER A 59 13.17 1.66 -1.28
CA SER A 59 12.94 1.16 -2.64
C SER A 59 11.91 0.02 -2.65
N ALA A 60 11.89 -0.84 -1.62
CA ALA A 60 10.87 -1.89 -1.48
C ALA A 60 9.47 -1.30 -1.26
N LEU A 61 9.34 -0.26 -0.44
CA LEU A 61 8.09 0.46 -0.22
C LEU A 61 7.58 1.11 -1.52
N ARG A 62 8.42 1.90 -2.19
CA ARG A 62 8.07 2.53 -3.48
C ARG A 62 7.66 1.52 -4.54
N GLN A 63 8.35 0.39 -4.61
CA GLN A 63 7.98 -0.68 -5.55
C GLN A 63 6.63 -1.30 -5.18
N SER A 64 6.29 -1.41 -3.89
CA SER A 64 4.97 -1.86 -3.45
C SER A 64 3.87 -0.90 -3.89
N HIS A 65 4.04 0.40 -3.63
CA HIS A 65 3.09 1.43 -4.06
C HIS A 65 2.92 1.47 -5.59
N GLN A 66 4.02 1.31 -6.34
CA GLN A 66 3.94 1.26 -7.80
C GLN A 66 3.09 0.07 -8.30
N ARG A 67 3.24 -1.11 -7.70
CA ARG A 67 2.43 -2.30 -8.04
C ARG A 67 0.95 -2.11 -7.72
N ILE A 68 0.65 -1.48 -6.58
CA ILE A 68 -0.72 -1.13 -6.19
C ILE A 68 -1.33 -0.19 -7.25
N ARG A 69 -0.62 0.88 -7.63
CA ARG A 69 -1.07 1.82 -8.68
C ARG A 69 -1.32 1.13 -10.02
N GLU A 70 -0.41 0.27 -10.47
CA GLU A 70 -0.56 -0.49 -11.72
C GLU A 70 -1.75 -1.46 -11.68
N ARG A 71 -1.95 -2.14 -10.55
CA ARG A 71 -3.10 -3.03 -10.34
C ARG A 71 -4.40 -2.25 -10.37
N LEU A 72 -4.46 -1.14 -9.66
CA LEU A 72 -5.62 -0.27 -9.60
C LEU A 72 -5.95 0.33 -10.98
N ALA A 73 -4.96 0.86 -11.70
CA ALA A 73 -5.16 1.42 -13.03
C ALA A 73 -5.85 0.43 -13.98
N ARG A 74 -5.47 -0.86 -13.93
CA ARG A 74 -6.15 -1.90 -14.72
C ARG A 74 -7.59 -2.17 -14.27
N LYS A 75 -7.86 -2.08 -12.95
CA LYS A 75 -9.21 -2.32 -12.39
C LYS A 75 -10.19 -1.21 -12.71
N VAL A 76 -9.71 0.02 -12.76
CA VAL A 76 -10.57 1.19 -13.00
C VAL A 76 -10.54 1.68 -14.44
N GLU A 77 -9.96 0.93 -15.37
CA GLU A 77 -9.94 1.29 -16.78
C GLU A 77 -11.38 1.43 -17.31
N GLY A 78 -11.73 2.63 -17.80
CA GLY A 78 -13.08 2.94 -18.26
C GLY A 78 -14.15 3.10 -17.16
N VAL A 79 -13.75 3.09 -15.89
CA VAL A 79 -14.65 3.24 -14.74
C VAL A 79 -14.38 4.59 -14.05
N THR A 80 -15.44 5.30 -13.64
CA THR A 80 -15.34 6.65 -13.03
C THR A 80 -16.26 6.76 -11.81
N GLY A 81 -16.17 7.86 -11.08
CA GLY A 81 -17.09 8.20 -10.01
C GLY A 81 -17.10 7.17 -8.87
N LEU A 82 -18.30 6.86 -8.37
CA LEU A 82 -18.47 5.98 -7.21
C LEU A 82 -18.00 4.54 -7.46
N ALA A 83 -18.14 4.04 -8.70
CA ALA A 83 -17.69 2.71 -9.06
C ALA A 83 -16.15 2.59 -9.00
N ALA A 84 -15.41 3.59 -9.53
CA ALA A 84 -13.96 3.63 -9.44
C ALA A 84 -13.48 3.85 -8.00
N LEU A 85 -14.17 4.70 -7.23
CA LEU A 85 -13.89 4.92 -5.82
C LEU A 85 -14.01 3.61 -5.01
N ARG A 86 -15.07 2.85 -5.25
CA ARG A 86 -15.27 1.54 -4.63
C ARG A 86 -14.09 0.60 -4.91
N GLU A 87 -13.65 0.48 -6.17
CA GLU A 87 -12.52 -0.37 -6.54
C GLU A 87 -11.22 0.09 -5.87
N LEU A 88 -10.96 1.40 -5.84
CA LEU A 88 -9.78 1.97 -5.19
C LEU A 88 -9.75 1.63 -3.69
N LEU A 89 -10.85 1.85 -2.98
CA LEU A 89 -10.91 1.62 -1.53
C LEU A 89 -10.87 0.13 -1.18
N LEU A 90 -11.53 -0.74 -1.97
CA LEU A 90 -11.45 -2.19 -1.82
C LEU A 90 -10.04 -2.73 -2.10
N ASP A 91 -9.32 -2.13 -3.03
CA ASP A 91 -7.95 -2.53 -3.34
C ASP A 91 -6.97 -2.20 -2.20
N ASN A 92 -7.25 -1.17 -1.43
CA ASN A 92 -6.48 -0.79 -0.24
C ASN A 92 -6.82 -1.59 1.02
N LEU A 93 -7.83 -2.48 0.99
CA LEU A 93 -8.14 -3.38 2.10
C LEU A 93 -7.41 -4.72 1.96
N PRO A 94 -6.96 -5.36 3.07
CA PRO A 94 -6.25 -6.65 3.08
C PRO A 94 -7.17 -7.85 2.80
N LEU A 95 -7.89 -7.85 1.67
CA LEU A 95 -8.92 -8.83 1.33
C LEU A 95 -8.37 -10.17 0.79
N ASP A 96 -7.08 -10.25 0.47
CA ASP A 96 -6.38 -11.47 0.08
C ASP A 96 -4.96 -11.53 0.65
N ALA A 97 -4.20 -12.55 0.28
CA ALA A 97 -2.85 -12.76 0.79
C ALA A 97 -1.87 -11.67 0.32
N GLU A 98 -1.97 -11.24 -0.95
CA GLU A 98 -1.10 -10.21 -1.52
C GLU A 98 -1.34 -8.87 -0.84
N ARG A 99 -2.60 -8.41 -0.78
CA ARG A 99 -2.98 -7.15 -0.12
C ARG A 99 -2.71 -7.18 1.40
N THR A 100 -2.83 -8.35 2.04
CA THR A 100 -2.43 -8.52 3.45
C THR A 100 -0.93 -8.30 3.64
N GLN A 101 -0.08 -8.76 2.70
CA GLN A 101 1.36 -8.51 2.76
C GLN A 101 1.70 -7.03 2.51
N GLU A 102 1.01 -6.39 1.57
CA GLU A 102 1.15 -4.95 1.30
C GLU A 102 0.77 -4.12 2.53
N THR A 103 -0.36 -4.43 3.17
CA THR A 103 -0.80 -3.76 4.41
C THR A 103 0.20 -3.97 5.56
N ARG A 104 0.74 -5.18 5.72
CA ARG A 104 1.79 -5.45 6.74
C ARG A 104 3.04 -4.63 6.49
N LEU A 105 3.44 -4.52 5.22
CA LEU A 105 4.56 -3.67 4.82
C LEU A 105 4.29 -2.22 5.23
N GLU A 106 3.16 -1.67 4.82
CA GLU A 106 2.76 -0.28 5.08
C GLU A 106 2.74 0.05 6.58
N VAL A 107 2.04 -0.76 7.38
CA VAL A 107 1.95 -0.59 8.84
C VAL A 107 3.33 -0.67 9.50
N SER A 108 4.24 -1.51 8.99
CA SER A 108 5.62 -1.59 9.49
C SER A 108 6.39 -0.28 9.26
N PHE A 109 6.10 0.45 8.19
CA PHE A 109 6.73 1.73 7.91
C PHE A 109 6.13 2.89 8.71
N TRP A 110 4.84 2.87 9.06
CA TRP A 110 4.20 3.95 9.81
C TRP A 110 4.92 4.26 11.12
N SER A 111 5.18 3.24 11.94
CA SER A 111 5.88 3.43 13.21
C SER A 111 7.27 4.02 13.02
N ARG A 112 8.01 3.59 12.00
CA ARG A 112 9.36 4.06 11.75
C ARG A 112 9.40 5.46 11.14
N SER A 113 8.38 5.83 10.37
CA SER A 113 8.23 7.18 9.80
C SER A 113 8.08 8.26 10.85
N LEU A 114 7.55 7.92 12.03
CA LEU A 114 7.49 8.85 13.17
C LEU A 114 8.88 9.24 13.71
N ALA A 115 9.91 8.43 13.44
CA ALA A 115 11.28 8.64 13.92
C ALA A 115 12.29 8.95 12.79
N SER A 116 11.87 8.96 11.52
CA SER A 116 12.74 9.16 10.36
C SER A 116 12.10 10.08 9.34
N GLU A 117 12.64 11.29 9.19
CA GLU A 117 12.13 12.29 8.24
C GLU A 117 12.16 11.77 6.79
N ARG A 118 13.22 11.05 6.40
CA ARG A 118 13.33 10.46 5.05
C ARG A 118 12.20 9.46 4.75
N LEU A 119 11.76 8.68 5.75
CA LEU A 119 10.64 7.75 5.61
C LEU A 119 9.31 8.51 5.66
N ALA A 120 9.20 9.49 6.53
CA ALA A 120 8.02 10.35 6.64
C ALA A 120 7.73 11.10 5.32
N ASP A 121 8.76 11.58 4.61
CA ASP A 121 8.60 12.26 3.31
C ASP A 121 7.95 11.33 2.28
N VAL A 122 8.40 10.07 2.20
CA VAL A 122 7.81 9.09 1.27
C VAL A 122 6.35 8.82 1.65
N GLN A 123 6.08 8.60 2.93
CA GLN A 123 4.72 8.36 3.41
C GLN A 123 3.78 9.55 3.15
N ARG A 124 4.23 10.77 3.40
CA ARG A 124 3.45 11.99 3.12
C ARG A 124 3.13 12.14 1.63
N SER A 125 4.10 11.85 0.76
CA SER A 125 3.90 11.92 -0.69
C SER A 125 2.85 10.92 -1.17
N GLU A 126 2.97 9.66 -0.76
CA GLU A 126 2.02 8.60 -1.15
C GLU A 126 0.61 8.84 -0.58
N ALA A 127 0.53 9.28 0.69
CA ALA A 127 -0.74 9.64 1.31
C ALA A 127 -1.42 10.83 0.60
N ALA A 128 -0.64 11.82 0.15
CA ALA A 128 -1.18 12.95 -0.60
C ALA A 128 -1.72 12.52 -1.98
N GLU A 129 -1.04 11.61 -2.68
CA GLU A 129 -1.50 11.06 -3.96
C GLU A 129 -2.81 10.26 -3.79
N LEU A 130 -2.87 9.37 -2.78
CA LEU A 130 -4.07 8.60 -2.50
C LEU A 130 -5.26 9.49 -2.11
N ARG A 131 -5.02 10.50 -1.25
CA ARG A 131 -6.01 11.51 -0.86
C ARG A 131 -6.58 12.25 -2.07
N ALA A 132 -5.70 12.73 -2.97
CA ALA A 132 -6.11 13.42 -4.18
C ALA A 132 -6.97 12.51 -5.07
N ALA A 133 -6.57 11.26 -5.26
CA ALA A 133 -7.33 10.29 -6.06
C ALA A 133 -8.72 10.02 -5.48
N VAL A 134 -8.84 9.79 -4.16
CA VAL A 134 -10.15 9.58 -3.49
C VAL A 134 -11.04 10.82 -3.64
N ARG A 135 -10.49 12.02 -3.38
CA ARG A 135 -11.21 13.27 -3.49
C ARG A 135 -11.72 13.54 -4.91
N ASP A 136 -10.90 13.26 -5.92
CA ASP A 136 -11.26 13.45 -7.32
C ASP A 136 -12.38 12.50 -7.74
N LEU A 137 -12.34 11.24 -7.31
CA LEU A 137 -13.41 10.28 -7.57
C LEU A 137 -14.71 10.63 -6.86
N LEU A 138 -14.65 11.16 -5.63
CA LEU A 138 -15.82 11.72 -4.94
C LEU A 138 -16.40 12.93 -5.69
N ALA A 139 -15.57 13.83 -6.19
CA ALA A 139 -16.00 14.97 -6.99
C ALA A 139 -16.68 14.53 -8.30
N GLN A 140 -16.13 13.52 -8.98
CA GLN A 140 -16.75 12.93 -10.19
C GLN A 140 -18.11 12.31 -9.85
N ALA A 141 -18.21 11.52 -8.78
CA ALA A 141 -19.45 10.90 -8.34
C ALA A 141 -20.52 11.94 -7.98
N LYS A 142 -20.14 13.02 -7.30
CA LYS A 142 -21.04 14.14 -6.98
C LYS A 142 -21.51 14.85 -8.25
N ALA A 143 -20.62 15.13 -9.19
CA ALA A 143 -20.98 15.76 -10.46
C ALA A 143 -21.91 14.89 -11.34
N ALA A 144 -21.77 13.56 -11.22
CA ALA A 144 -22.66 12.58 -11.88
C ALA A 144 -24.00 12.36 -11.17
N GLY A 145 -24.23 12.97 -9.99
CA GLY A 145 -25.44 12.78 -9.19
C GLY A 145 -25.50 11.41 -8.48
N GLU A 146 -24.38 10.73 -8.34
CA GLU A 146 -24.29 9.44 -7.66
C GLU A 146 -24.22 9.58 -6.12
N LEU A 147 -23.89 10.78 -5.62
CA LEU A 147 -23.83 11.12 -4.20
C LEU A 147 -24.85 12.21 -3.88
N SER A 148 -25.61 12.01 -2.80
CA SER A 148 -26.59 12.97 -2.27
C SER A 148 -26.06 13.76 -1.07
N THR A 149 -24.82 13.54 -0.67
CA THR A 149 -24.23 14.17 0.51
C THR A 149 -23.96 15.67 0.29
N ASP A 150 -24.38 16.49 1.25
CA ASP A 150 -24.00 17.90 1.36
C ASP A 150 -22.70 18.11 2.15
N GLN A 151 -22.07 17.03 2.61
CA GLN A 151 -20.84 17.08 3.39
C GLN A 151 -19.68 17.62 2.54
N ASN A 152 -18.71 18.21 3.21
CA ASN A 152 -17.45 18.61 2.60
C ASN A 152 -16.71 17.36 2.09
N LEU A 153 -16.35 17.34 0.80
CA LEU A 153 -15.67 16.19 0.20
C LEU A 153 -14.28 15.94 0.80
N ASP A 154 -13.64 16.96 1.36
CA ASP A 154 -12.36 16.79 2.06
C ASP A 154 -12.56 16.00 3.36
N ASP A 155 -13.62 16.30 4.13
CA ASP A 155 -13.97 15.54 5.34
C ASP A 155 -14.39 14.11 5.03
N VAL A 156 -15.17 13.90 3.95
CA VAL A 156 -15.55 12.56 3.48
C VAL A 156 -14.30 11.77 3.07
N THR A 157 -13.34 12.41 2.39
CA THR A 157 -12.07 11.79 2.01
C THR A 157 -11.32 11.30 3.24
N GLU A 158 -11.15 12.17 4.27
CA GLU A 158 -10.47 11.79 5.52
C GLU A 158 -11.18 10.64 6.24
N HIS A 159 -12.51 10.66 6.31
CA HIS A 159 -13.28 9.58 6.93
C HIS A 159 -13.08 8.25 6.21
N LEU A 160 -13.10 8.24 4.87
CA LEU A 160 -12.90 7.02 4.07
C LEU A 160 -11.49 6.46 4.25
N LEU A 161 -10.46 7.30 4.21
CA LEU A 161 -9.09 6.88 4.42
C LEU A 161 -8.88 6.35 5.84
N ALA A 162 -9.34 7.07 6.86
CA ALA A 162 -9.26 6.62 8.25
C ALA A 162 -10.04 5.31 8.49
N LEU A 163 -11.18 5.10 7.81
CA LEU A 163 -11.95 3.86 7.88
C LEU A 163 -11.14 2.69 7.28
N VAL A 164 -10.55 2.87 6.10
CA VAL A 164 -9.73 1.84 5.43
C VAL A 164 -8.52 1.47 6.29
N ASP A 165 -7.80 2.47 6.81
CA ASP A 165 -6.64 2.27 7.67
C ASP A 165 -7.02 1.55 8.97
N GLY A 166 -8.10 1.99 9.63
CA GLY A 166 -8.60 1.38 10.85
C GLY A 166 -9.04 -0.07 10.65
N LEU A 167 -9.80 -0.37 9.61
CA LEU A 167 -10.23 -1.72 9.26
C LEU A 167 -9.03 -2.62 8.95
N SER A 168 -8.07 -2.12 8.18
CA SER A 168 -6.86 -2.83 7.80
C SER A 168 -6.01 -3.19 9.02
N LEU A 169 -5.78 -2.21 9.90
CA LEU A 169 -5.03 -2.42 11.13
C LEU A 169 -5.75 -3.39 12.07
N HIS A 170 -7.06 -3.26 12.23
CA HIS A 170 -7.85 -4.14 13.09
C HIS A 170 -7.84 -5.61 12.60
N LEU A 171 -7.90 -5.86 11.30
CA LEU A 171 -7.77 -7.22 10.78
C LEU A 171 -6.40 -7.84 11.12
N LEU A 172 -5.32 -7.05 11.04
CA LEU A 172 -3.98 -7.54 11.35
C LEU A 172 -3.77 -7.80 12.84
N LEU A 173 -4.33 -6.95 13.71
CA LEU A 173 -4.15 -7.03 15.17
C LEU A 173 -5.16 -7.95 15.86
N TYR A 174 -6.37 -8.03 15.33
CA TYR A 174 -7.49 -8.73 15.96
C TYR A 174 -8.19 -9.69 14.97
N PRO A 175 -7.47 -10.68 14.41
CA PRO A 175 -7.99 -11.56 13.35
C PRO A 175 -9.21 -12.39 13.78
N ASP A 176 -9.39 -12.60 15.08
CA ASP A 176 -10.54 -13.32 15.62
C ASP A 176 -11.80 -12.48 15.71
N ARG A 177 -11.67 -11.14 15.62
CA ARG A 177 -12.79 -10.18 15.73
C ARG A 177 -13.37 -9.75 14.38
N LEU A 178 -12.52 -9.69 13.35
CA LEU A 178 -12.89 -9.24 12.00
C LEU A 178 -12.39 -10.23 10.97
N ARG A 179 -13.25 -10.56 10.01
CA ARG A 179 -12.90 -11.35 8.83
C ARG A 179 -12.85 -10.44 7.60
N ARG A 180 -12.17 -10.88 6.55
CA ARG A 180 -12.07 -10.11 5.29
C ARG A 180 -13.44 -9.70 4.73
N VAL A 181 -14.42 -10.59 4.78
CA VAL A 181 -15.81 -10.31 4.34
C VAL A 181 -16.48 -9.21 5.15
N ASP A 182 -16.11 -9.04 6.41
CA ASP A 182 -16.67 -7.98 7.26
C ASP A 182 -16.08 -6.61 6.88
N LEU A 183 -14.80 -6.53 6.50
CA LEU A 183 -14.17 -5.30 6.01
C LEU A 183 -14.87 -4.79 4.75
N GLU A 184 -15.03 -5.67 3.76
CA GLU A 184 -15.72 -5.32 2.52
C GLU A 184 -17.14 -4.84 2.79
N ARG A 185 -17.92 -5.57 3.59
CA ARG A 185 -19.29 -5.22 3.94
C ARG A 185 -19.39 -3.87 4.65
N ILE A 186 -18.49 -3.59 5.62
CA ILE A 186 -18.49 -2.33 6.37
C ILE A 186 -18.19 -1.17 5.44
N LEU A 187 -17.16 -1.30 4.58
CA LEU A 187 -16.80 -0.27 3.63
C LEU A 187 -17.94 0.02 2.65
N LEU A 188 -18.52 -1.03 2.04
CA LEU A 188 -19.61 -0.87 1.07
C LEU A 188 -20.84 -0.23 1.69
N GLN A 189 -21.21 -0.63 2.90
CA GLN A 189 -22.32 0.00 3.63
C GLN A 189 -22.04 1.49 3.91
N HIS A 190 -20.79 1.85 4.21
CA HIS A 190 -20.42 3.25 4.40
C HIS A 190 -20.54 4.06 3.10
N LEU A 191 -20.09 3.50 1.97
CA LEU A 191 -20.25 4.14 0.65
C LEU A 191 -21.74 4.28 0.25
N ASP A 192 -22.56 3.29 0.53
CA ASP A 192 -24.00 3.35 0.24
C ASP A 192 -24.72 4.46 1.04
N ASN A 193 -24.22 4.79 2.23
CA ASN A 193 -24.76 5.90 3.04
C ASN A 193 -24.38 7.30 2.49
N LEU A 194 -23.51 7.40 1.50
CA LEU A 194 -23.16 8.66 0.82
C LEU A 194 -24.06 8.95 -0.39
N ARG A 195 -24.90 8.00 -0.80
CA ARG A 195 -25.83 8.10 -1.93
C ARG A 195 -27.11 8.93 -1.61
#